data_2933dec271c3316d77dc81075d6a55a8
#
_entry.id   2933dec271c3316d77dc81075d6a55a8
#
_cell.length_a   1.000
_cell.length_b   1.000
_cell.length_c   1.000
_cell.angle_alpha   90.00
_cell.angle_beta   90.00
_cell.angle_gamma   90.00
#
_symmetry.space_group_name_H-M   'P 1'
#
loop_
_entity.id
_entity.type
_entity.pdbx_description
1 polymer ?
#
loop_
_entity_poly.entity_id
_entity_poly.type
_entity_poly.pdbx_seq_one_letter_code
_entity_poly.pdbx_strand_id
1 'polypeptide(L)'
;MTDPTDQTAPLLEFPELQFGAPEARGQFDRDQIDTLLRGINPSRVLADGKGHAHVSQQDVTAHLIRTFGFGNFDTRILSLDLVFEHNRLDNNGRPGPRWDVCYRATVELTVRNRRGETVATYENVSTGTAENQKRGDAHDLSSKSAVSLALKRCTINLGDQFGLSLYNKGQIAPLVRRTLVMPEALEETAEETADLQEGIPQQVALGADESDTTQQEEQAETPAANAEPLPGNWAEVAAAAERHGDLDLLTDLLRSAAAHEPNGEAYHNLRNAWTRTKRALTT
;
A
#
# COMPACT_ATOMS: atom_id res chain seq x y z
N MET A 1 -53.59 -36.14 -41.64
CA MET A 1 -53.35 -34.85 -41.00
C MET A 1 -52.59 -35.13 -39.70
N THR A 2 -51.29 -35.15 -39.77
CA THR A 2 -50.38 -35.35 -38.63
C THR A 2 -49.80 -34.01 -38.26
N ASP A 3 -50.00 -33.67 -37.05
CA ASP A 3 -49.57 -32.39 -36.42
C ASP A 3 -48.04 -32.38 -36.23
N PRO A 4 -47.29 -31.37 -36.70
CA PRO A 4 -45.86 -31.30 -36.57
C PRO A 4 -45.46 -30.23 -35.55
N THR A 5 -45.67 -30.46 -34.26
CA THR A 5 -45.15 -29.59 -33.22
C THR A 5 -44.92 -30.35 -31.92
N ASP A 6 -43.86 -31.13 -31.88
CA ASP A 6 -43.16 -31.43 -30.62
C ASP A 6 -41.67 -31.64 -30.90
N GLN A 7 -40.96 -30.51 -31.07
CA GLN A 7 -39.51 -30.48 -30.98
C GLN A 7 -39.11 -29.81 -29.66
N THR A 8 -39.28 -30.56 -28.58
CA THR A 8 -38.64 -30.22 -27.31
C THR A 8 -37.12 -30.42 -27.48
N ALA A 9 -36.38 -29.34 -27.64
CA ALA A 9 -34.93 -29.41 -27.69
C ALA A 9 -34.42 -30.04 -26.37
N PRO A 10 -33.44 -30.96 -26.42
CA PRO A 10 -32.90 -31.55 -25.21
C PRO A 10 -32.33 -30.46 -24.32
N LEU A 11 -32.80 -30.41 -23.07
CA LEU A 11 -32.22 -29.59 -22.03
C LEU A 11 -30.72 -29.97 -21.91
N LEU A 12 -29.84 -29.03 -22.16
CA LEU A 12 -28.41 -29.19 -21.89
C LEU A 12 -28.23 -29.50 -20.40
N GLU A 13 -27.99 -30.76 -20.09
CA GLU A 13 -27.52 -31.14 -18.74
C GLU A 13 -26.13 -30.53 -18.54
N PHE A 14 -26.07 -29.47 -17.78
CA PHE A 14 -24.81 -28.96 -17.28
C PHE A 14 -24.27 -30.00 -16.29
N PRO A 15 -22.99 -30.45 -16.42
CA PRO A 15 -22.41 -31.34 -15.45
C PRO A 15 -22.52 -30.64 -14.08
N GLU A 16 -23.10 -31.32 -13.10
CA GLU A 16 -23.08 -30.83 -11.70
C GLU A 16 -21.62 -30.56 -11.33
N LEU A 17 -21.29 -29.27 -11.19
CA LEU A 17 -20.02 -28.85 -10.60
C LEU A 17 -20.03 -29.39 -9.17
N GLN A 18 -19.36 -30.51 -8.95
CA GLN A 18 -19.07 -30.99 -7.63
C GLN A 18 -18.07 -29.99 -7.00
N PHE A 19 -18.62 -28.98 -6.36
CA PHE A 19 -17.85 -28.21 -5.40
C PHE A 19 -17.49 -29.20 -4.28
N GLY A 20 -16.21 -29.56 -4.19
CA GLY A 20 -15.71 -30.32 -3.06
C GLY A 20 -16.18 -29.61 -1.79
N ALA A 21 -16.56 -30.40 -0.76
CA ALA A 21 -16.94 -29.81 0.53
C ALA A 21 -15.84 -28.81 0.92
N PRO A 22 -16.20 -27.57 1.31
CA PRO A 22 -15.20 -26.58 1.68
C PRO A 22 -14.30 -27.22 2.75
N GLU A 23 -13.00 -27.31 2.46
CA GLU A 23 -12.04 -27.77 3.46
C GLU A 23 -12.29 -26.97 4.74
N ALA A 24 -12.37 -27.68 5.87
CA ALA A 24 -12.62 -27.06 7.17
C ALA A 24 -11.52 -26.01 7.39
N ARG A 25 -11.90 -24.73 7.32
CA ARG A 25 -10.98 -23.64 7.57
C ARG A 25 -10.68 -23.60 9.05
N GLY A 26 -9.40 -23.45 9.40
CA GLY A 26 -8.99 -23.17 10.76
C GLY A 26 -9.59 -21.83 11.24
N GLN A 27 -9.60 -21.63 12.55
CA GLN A 27 -9.95 -20.35 13.15
C GLN A 27 -8.69 -19.70 13.71
N PHE A 28 -8.68 -18.38 13.77
CA PHE A 28 -7.63 -17.66 14.48
C PHE A 28 -7.65 -18.02 15.97
N ASP A 29 -6.48 -18.14 16.58
CA ASP A 29 -6.36 -18.25 18.01
C ASP A 29 -6.79 -16.94 18.69
N ARG A 30 -7.21 -17.04 19.94
CA ARG A 30 -7.68 -15.89 20.71
C ARG A 30 -6.69 -14.72 20.70
N ASP A 31 -5.41 -14.99 20.97
CA ASP A 31 -4.37 -13.95 20.99
C ASP A 31 -4.18 -13.26 19.63
N GLN A 32 -4.40 -14.01 18.55
CA GLN A 32 -4.39 -13.46 17.19
C GLN A 32 -5.58 -12.51 17.01
N ILE A 33 -6.79 -12.94 17.38
CA ILE A 33 -8.00 -12.09 17.30
C ILE A 33 -7.84 -10.85 18.17
N ASP A 34 -7.41 -11.00 19.43
CA ASP A 34 -7.20 -9.87 20.35
C ASP A 34 -6.16 -8.88 19.80
N THR A 35 -5.15 -9.37 19.08
CA THR A 35 -4.17 -8.52 18.40
C THR A 35 -4.78 -7.81 17.21
N LEU A 36 -5.55 -8.49 16.37
CA LEU A 36 -6.15 -7.94 15.16
C LEU A 36 -7.25 -6.90 15.47
N LEU A 37 -7.97 -7.03 16.61
CA LEU A 37 -8.99 -6.09 17.06
C LEU A 37 -8.42 -4.79 17.67
N ARG A 38 -7.12 -4.73 17.97
CA ARG A 38 -6.50 -3.49 18.47
C ARG A 38 -6.39 -2.46 17.37
N GLY A 39 -6.53 -1.18 17.74
CA GLY A 39 -6.19 -0.07 16.84
C GLY A 39 -4.71 -0.05 16.50
N ILE A 40 -4.37 0.51 15.36
CA ILE A 40 -2.96 0.65 14.94
C ILE A 40 -2.22 1.58 15.91
N ASN A 41 -0.98 1.21 16.25
CA ASN A 41 -0.13 2.11 17.03
C ASN A 41 0.28 3.32 16.17
N PRO A 42 0.03 4.56 16.63
CA PRO A 42 0.38 5.78 15.89
C PRO A 42 1.85 5.84 15.44
N SER A 43 2.77 5.26 16.21
CA SER A 43 4.20 5.26 15.87
C SER A 43 4.56 4.43 14.63
N ARG A 44 3.64 3.59 14.16
CA ARG A 44 3.80 2.78 12.94
C ARG A 44 3.24 3.48 11.70
N VAL A 45 2.52 4.59 11.90
CA VAL A 45 1.88 5.34 10.83
C VAL A 45 2.82 6.40 10.32
N LEU A 46 3.08 6.38 9.04
CA LEU A 46 3.88 7.37 8.34
C LEU A 46 2.95 8.34 7.60
N ALA A 47 3.39 9.58 7.46
CA ALA A 47 2.74 10.53 6.57
C ALA A 47 3.56 10.64 5.28
N ASP A 48 2.90 10.60 4.14
CA ASP A 48 3.53 10.88 2.86
C ASP A 48 3.76 12.38 2.65
N GLY A 49 4.45 12.71 1.55
CA GLY A 49 4.69 14.11 1.18
C GLY A 49 3.41 14.91 0.89
N LYS A 50 2.25 14.25 0.75
CA LYS A 50 0.92 14.85 0.52
C LYS A 50 0.04 14.83 1.77
N GLY A 51 0.55 14.27 2.89
CA GLY A 51 -0.15 14.21 4.16
C GLY A 51 -1.08 12.99 4.33
N HIS A 52 -1.01 11.98 3.43
CA HIS A 52 -1.77 10.75 3.62
C HIS A 52 -1.07 9.83 4.63
N ALA A 53 -1.86 9.21 5.47
CA ALA A 53 -1.37 8.25 6.46
C ALA A 53 -1.25 6.86 5.85
N HIS A 54 -0.11 6.20 6.05
CA HIS A 54 0.13 4.84 5.54
C HIS A 54 1.06 4.04 6.46
N VAL A 55 1.18 2.74 6.21
CA VAL A 55 2.17 1.85 6.83
C VAL A 55 3.19 1.41 5.79
N SER A 56 4.46 1.32 6.19
CA SER A 56 5.51 0.86 5.28
C SER A 56 5.40 -0.65 5.02
N GLN A 57 5.98 -1.10 3.90
CA GLN A 57 6.03 -2.53 3.57
C GLN A 57 6.78 -3.34 4.63
N GLN A 58 7.88 -2.80 5.15
CA GLN A 58 8.69 -3.42 6.17
C GLN A 58 7.89 -3.60 7.47
N ASP A 59 7.11 -2.59 7.86
CA ASP A 59 6.25 -2.69 9.04
C ASP A 59 5.14 -3.73 8.87
N VAL A 60 4.50 -3.77 7.68
CA VAL A 60 3.50 -4.80 7.35
C VAL A 60 4.10 -6.20 7.49
N THR A 61 5.27 -6.46 6.89
CA THR A 61 5.95 -7.76 7.00
C THR A 61 6.32 -8.08 8.44
N ALA A 62 6.89 -7.13 9.17
CA ALA A 62 7.23 -7.32 10.58
C ALA A 62 5.98 -7.60 11.44
N HIS A 63 4.84 -6.97 11.10
CA HIS A 63 3.61 -7.20 11.84
C HIS A 63 2.95 -8.55 11.50
N LEU A 64 3.04 -9.02 10.27
CA LEU A 64 2.67 -10.40 9.91
C LEU A 64 3.47 -11.41 10.75
N ILE A 65 4.79 -11.21 10.87
CA ILE A 65 5.65 -12.06 11.70
C ILE A 65 5.23 -11.99 13.18
N ARG A 66 4.97 -10.79 13.72
CA ARG A 66 4.54 -10.62 15.12
C ARG A 66 3.20 -11.27 15.43
N THR A 67 2.26 -11.22 14.48
CA THR A 67 0.89 -11.72 14.70
C THR A 67 0.76 -13.21 14.44
N PHE A 68 1.40 -13.71 13.38
CA PHE A 68 1.24 -15.09 12.93
C PHE A 68 2.45 -15.97 13.23
N GLY A 69 3.63 -15.37 13.42
CA GLY A 69 4.88 -16.08 13.57
C GLY A 69 5.56 -16.40 12.24
N PHE A 70 6.82 -16.79 12.30
CA PHE A 70 7.56 -17.25 11.13
C PHE A 70 6.94 -18.54 10.58
N GLY A 71 6.68 -18.58 9.27
CA GLY A 71 6.15 -19.76 8.58
C GLY A 71 4.63 -19.94 8.65
N ASN A 72 3.90 -19.11 9.41
CA ASN A 72 2.44 -19.17 9.48
C ASN A 72 1.74 -18.18 8.56
N PHE A 73 2.44 -17.62 7.60
CA PHE A 73 1.86 -16.92 6.46
C PHE A 73 2.70 -17.16 5.22
N ASP A 74 2.06 -17.13 4.07
CA ASP A 74 2.70 -17.21 2.76
C ASP A 74 2.22 -16.05 1.89
N THR A 75 3.12 -15.56 1.04
CA THR A 75 2.82 -14.60 0.01
C THR A 75 3.20 -15.16 -1.34
N ARG A 76 2.28 -15.10 -2.31
CA ARG A 76 2.51 -15.58 -3.67
C ARG A 76 2.21 -14.48 -4.66
N ILE A 77 3.12 -14.24 -5.59
CA ILE A 77 2.86 -13.40 -6.76
C ILE A 77 2.15 -14.28 -7.79
N LEU A 78 0.87 -14.03 -8.03
CA LEU A 78 0.07 -14.80 -8.99
C LEU A 78 0.31 -14.29 -10.41
N SER A 79 0.45 -12.97 -10.58
CA SER A 79 0.86 -12.37 -11.85
C SER A 79 1.66 -11.09 -11.61
N LEU A 80 2.52 -10.76 -12.58
CA LEU A 80 3.25 -9.50 -12.66
C LEU A 80 3.32 -9.09 -14.13
N ASP A 81 2.44 -8.19 -14.52
CA ASP A 81 2.21 -7.83 -15.92
C ASP A 81 2.72 -6.43 -16.21
N LEU A 82 3.49 -6.27 -17.29
CA LEU A 82 3.84 -4.95 -17.80
C LEU A 82 2.59 -4.29 -18.41
N VAL A 83 2.16 -3.16 -17.85
CA VAL A 83 1.02 -2.40 -18.36
C VAL A 83 1.45 -1.47 -19.48
N PHE A 84 2.51 -0.69 -19.24
CA PHE A 84 3.17 0.10 -20.28
C PHE A 84 4.65 0.33 -19.98
N GLU A 85 5.38 0.59 -21.05
CA GLU A 85 6.76 1.06 -21.04
C GLU A 85 6.87 2.19 -22.06
N HIS A 86 7.26 3.35 -21.63
CA HIS A 86 7.33 4.55 -22.48
C HIS A 86 8.67 5.25 -22.34
N ASN A 87 9.35 5.48 -23.48
CA ASN A 87 10.57 6.26 -23.50
C ASN A 87 10.23 7.75 -23.60
N ARG A 88 10.71 8.54 -22.66
CA ARG A 88 10.54 10.00 -22.70
C ARG A 88 11.37 10.61 -23.82
N LEU A 89 10.76 11.47 -24.60
CA LEU A 89 11.45 12.19 -25.64
C LEU A 89 12.21 13.39 -25.05
N ASP A 90 13.34 13.73 -25.67
CA ASP A 90 14.08 14.95 -25.39
C ASP A 90 13.35 16.19 -25.96
N ASN A 91 13.90 17.39 -25.74
CA ASN A 91 13.35 18.64 -26.24
C ASN A 91 13.31 18.75 -27.78
N ASN A 92 14.00 17.82 -28.48
CA ASN A 92 14.04 17.74 -29.94
C ASN A 92 13.15 16.62 -30.50
N GLY A 93 12.33 15.98 -29.65
CA GLY A 93 11.46 14.87 -30.03
C GLY A 93 12.17 13.55 -30.27
N ARG A 94 13.42 13.39 -29.80
CA ARG A 94 14.20 12.14 -29.94
C ARG A 94 14.10 11.30 -28.65
N PRO A 95 14.21 9.96 -28.76
CA PRO A 95 14.26 9.09 -27.60
C PRO A 95 15.34 9.53 -26.61
N GLY A 96 14.94 9.84 -25.38
CA GLY A 96 15.82 10.26 -24.29
C GLY A 96 16.31 9.08 -23.45
N PRO A 97 17.14 9.32 -22.42
CA PRO A 97 17.63 8.29 -21.53
C PRO A 97 16.63 7.91 -20.42
N ARG A 98 15.47 8.55 -20.39
CA ARG A 98 14.47 8.42 -19.33
C ARG A 98 13.24 7.65 -19.80
N TRP A 99 12.64 6.90 -18.87
CA TRP A 99 11.53 5.98 -19.12
C TRP A 99 10.46 6.13 -18.06
N ASP A 100 9.23 5.90 -18.49
CA ASP A 100 8.08 5.70 -17.63
C ASP A 100 7.62 4.26 -17.78
N VAL A 101 7.49 3.55 -16.68
CA VAL A 101 7.15 2.12 -16.66
C VAL A 101 6.07 1.89 -15.61
N CYS A 102 5.08 1.06 -15.96
CA CYS A 102 4.04 0.64 -15.06
C CYS A 102 3.89 -0.88 -15.09
N TYR A 103 3.90 -1.48 -13.92
CA TYR A 103 3.53 -2.89 -13.72
C TYR A 103 2.24 -3.01 -12.95
N ARG A 104 1.53 -4.11 -13.20
CA ARG A 104 0.39 -4.57 -12.39
C ARG A 104 0.77 -5.90 -11.77
N ALA A 105 0.58 -6.03 -10.47
CA ALA A 105 0.79 -7.27 -9.75
C ALA A 105 -0.51 -7.77 -9.13
N THR A 106 -0.73 -9.09 -9.17
CA THR A 106 -1.73 -9.79 -8.37
C THR A 106 -1.00 -10.62 -7.33
N VAL A 107 -1.34 -10.42 -6.07
CA VAL A 107 -0.70 -11.09 -4.93
C VAL A 107 -1.73 -11.82 -4.11
N GLU A 108 -1.37 -13.02 -3.66
CA GLU A 108 -2.11 -13.82 -2.69
C GLU A 108 -1.38 -13.80 -1.34
N LEU A 109 -2.13 -13.58 -0.27
CA LEU A 109 -1.69 -13.74 1.12
C LEU A 109 -2.50 -14.84 1.77
N THR A 110 -1.84 -15.90 2.23
CA THR A 110 -2.44 -16.95 3.06
C THR A 110 -1.95 -16.81 4.49
N VAL A 111 -2.87 -16.81 5.47
CA VAL A 111 -2.55 -16.75 6.90
C VAL A 111 -3.06 -17.98 7.63
N ARG A 112 -2.30 -18.40 8.65
CA ARG A 112 -2.54 -19.61 9.45
C ARG A 112 -2.61 -19.30 10.93
N ASN A 113 -3.29 -20.18 11.66
CA ASN A 113 -3.26 -20.20 13.13
C ASN A 113 -1.97 -20.84 13.65
N ARG A 114 -1.82 -20.92 14.99
CA ARG A 114 -0.64 -21.54 15.62
C ARG A 114 -0.48 -23.03 15.33
N ARG A 115 -1.55 -23.72 14.91
CA ARG A 115 -1.51 -25.13 14.52
C ARG A 115 -1.11 -25.34 13.08
N GLY A 116 -0.88 -24.26 12.33
CA GLY A 116 -0.54 -24.31 10.91
C GLY A 116 -1.76 -24.50 9.99
N GLU A 117 -2.97 -24.46 10.52
CA GLU A 117 -4.19 -24.57 9.75
C GLU A 117 -4.47 -23.26 9.01
N THR A 118 -4.80 -23.33 7.72
CA THR A 118 -5.18 -22.14 6.93
C THR A 118 -6.49 -21.56 7.46
N VAL A 119 -6.43 -20.30 7.84
CA VAL A 119 -7.61 -19.54 8.32
C VAL A 119 -8.21 -18.72 7.19
N ALA A 120 -7.38 -18.00 6.46
CA ALA A 120 -7.84 -17.13 5.38
C ALA A 120 -6.80 -17.01 4.26
N THR A 121 -7.31 -16.80 3.06
CA THR A 121 -6.53 -16.44 1.87
C THR A 121 -7.15 -15.19 1.27
N TYR A 122 -6.33 -14.19 1.00
CA TYR A 122 -6.73 -12.91 0.42
C TYR A 122 -5.95 -12.68 -0.87
N GLU A 123 -6.66 -12.34 -1.93
CA GLU A 123 -6.07 -11.93 -3.19
C GLU A 123 -6.34 -10.45 -3.42
N ASN A 124 -5.37 -9.73 -3.94
CA ASN A 124 -5.55 -8.35 -4.33
C ASN A 124 -4.61 -7.95 -5.46
N VAL A 125 -4.97 -6.87 -6.14
CA VAL A 125 -4.24 -6.33 -7.29
C VAL A 125 -3.85 -4.88 -7.01
N SER A 126 -2.66 -4.50 -7.51
CA SER A 126 -2.24 -3.11 -7.55
C SER A 126 -1.33 -2.84 -8.73
N THR A 127 -1.19 -1.58 -9.09
CA THR A 127 -0.21 -1.11 -10.05
C THR A 127 0.90 -0.35 -9.34
N GLY A 128 2.09 -0.36 -9.92
CA GLY A 128 3.21 0.47 -9.51
C GLY A 128 3.78 1.18 -10.73
N THR A 129 3.95 2.49 -10.64
CA THR A 129 4.47 3.31 -11.73
C THR A 129 5.78 3.96 -11.30
N ALA A 130 6.77 3.91 -12.17
CA ALA A 130 8.01 4.64 -12.03
C ALA A 130 8.16 5.60 -13.21
N GLU A 131 8.31 6.88 -12.92
CA GLU A 131 8.40 7.93 -13.93
C GLU A 131 9.79 8.57 -13.95
N ASN A 132 10.22 8.99 -15.13
CA ASN A 132 11.44 9.75 -15.32
C ASN A 132 12.71 9.05 -14.77
N GLN A 133 12.78 7.72 -14.89
CA GLN A 133 13.89 6.91 -14.40
C GLN A 133 14.77 6.39 -15.56
N LYS A 134 15.98 5.89 -15.27
CA LYS A 134 16.68 5.04 -16.22
C LYS A 134 15.88 3.76 -16.46
N ARG A 135 15.98 3.17 -17.65
CA ARG A 135 15.12 2.04 -18.04
C ARG A 135 15.13 0.91 -17.01
N GLY A 136 16.29 0.43 -16.60
CA GLY A 136 16.40 -0.65 -15.62
C GLY A 136 15.83 -0.28 -14.25
N ASP A 137 16.12 0.94 -13.77
CA ASP A 137 15.63 1.46 -12.51
C ASP A 137 14.10 1.63 -12.54
N ALA A 138 13.53 2.05 -13.69
CA ALA A 138 12.08 2.17 -13.86
C ALA A 138 11.37 0.82 -13.73
N HIS A 139 11.93 -0.24 -14.36
CA HIS A 139 11.38 -1.59 -14.23
C HIS A 139 11.49 -2.12 -12.80
N ASP A 140 12.64 -1.98 -12.15
CA ASP A 140 12.87 -2.45 -10.79
C ASP A 140 11.93 -1.75 -9.81
N LEU A 141 11.85 -0.42 -9.87
CA LEU A 141 11.02 0.37 -8.98
C LEU A 141 9.54 0.09 -9.16
N SER A 142 9.03 0.10 -10.40
CA SER A 142 7.61 -0.10 -10.68
C SER A 142 7.13 -1.52 -10.35
N SER A 143 7.94 -2.55 -10.61
CA SER A 143 7.58 -3.94 -10.27
C SER A 143 7.55 -4.18 -8.77
N LYS A 144 8.54 -3.68 -8.03
CA LYS A 144 8.58 -3.74 -6.56
C LYS A 144 7.39 -3.00 -5.94
N SER A 145 7.09 -1.81 -6.44
CA SER A 145 5.95 -1.00 -5.99
C SER A 145 4.62 -1.72 -6.20
N ALA A 146 4.39 -2.29 -7.39
CA ALA A 146 3.17 -3.03 -7.69
C ALA A 146 2.95 -4.21 -6.72
N VAL A 147 4.00 -5.01 -6.47
CA VAL A 147 3.94 -6.16 -5.56
C VAL A 147 3.71 -5.72 -4.11
N SER A 148 4.44 -4.71 -3.64
CA SER A 148 4.33 -4.19 -2.29
C SER A 148 2.93 -3.62 -2.01
N LEU A 149 2.38 -2.85 -2.93
CA LEU A 149 1.04 -2.27 -2.79
C LEU A 149 -0.05 -3.36 -2.83
N ALA A 150 0.06 -4.35 -3.73
CA ALA A 150 -0.87 -5.47 -3.78
C ALA A 150 -0.86 -6.28 -2.48
N LEU A 151 0.31 -6.54 -1.89
CA LEU A 151 0.42 -7.20 -0.59
C LEU A 151 -0.20 -6.35 0.53
N LYS A 152 0.07 -5.06 0.59
CA LYS A 152 -0.57 -4.16 1.56
C LYS A 152 -2.10 -4.22 1.45
N ARG A 153 -2.65 -4.24 0.24
CA ARG A 153 -4.10 -4.40 0.01
C ARG A 153 -4.64 -5.76 0.46
N CYS A 154 -3.87 -6.83 0.40
CA CYS A 154 -4.26 -8.11 1.00
C CYS A 154 -4.33 -7.99 2.52
N THR A 155 -3.34 -7.36 3.14
CA THR A 155 -3.22 -7.31 4.61
C THR A 155 -4.27 -6.43 5.29
N ILE A 156 -4.83 -5.41 4.65
CA ILE A 156 -5.90 -4.58 5.24
C ILE A 156 -7.15 -5.39 5.61
N ASN A 157 -7.38 -6.54 4.96
CA ASN A 157 -8.46 -7.46 5.33
C ASN A 157 -8.26 -8.12 6.71
N LEU A 158 -7.06 -8.01 7.28
CA LEU A 158 -6.73 -8.43 8.64
C LEU A 158 -7.03 -7.36 9.69
N GLY A 159 -7.58 -6.20 9.29
CA GLY A 159 -8.08 -5.17 10.19
C GLY A 159 -7.14 -3.99 10.43
N ASP A 160 -7.43 -3.26 11.51
CA ASP A 160 -6.83 -1.95 11.79
C ASP A 160 -5.33 -2.01 12.06
N GLN A 161 -4.82 -3.12 12.57
CA GLN A 161 -3.38 -3.33 12.78
C GLN A 161 -2.58 -3.30 11.47
N PHE A 162 -3.24 -3.51 10.33
CA PHE A 162 -2.66 -3.47 8.99
C PHE A 162 -3.10 -2.23 8.20
N GLY A 163 -3.63 -1.21 8.89
CA GLY A 163 -3.94 0.09 8.31
C GLY A 163 -5.33 0.23 7.73
N LEU A 164 -6.28 -0.69 8.02
CA LEU A 164 -7.66 -0.56 7.54
C LEU A 164 -8.29 0.79 7.91
N SER A 165 -8.09 1.27 9.13
CA SER A 165 -8.63 2.56 9.59
C SER A 165 -8.04 3.76 8.87
N LEU A 166 -6.81 3.65 8.36
CA LEU A 166 -6.12 4.76 7.66
C LEU A 166 -6.81 5.11 6.33
N TYR A 167 -7.48 4.16 5.68
CA TYR A 167 -8.30 4.41 4.49
C TYR A 167 -9.53 5.26 4.78
N ASN A 168 -9.93 5.39 6.06
CA ASN A 168 -10.98 6.30 6.47
C ASN A 168 -10.38 7.67 6.85
N LYS A 169 -9.91 8.42 5.84
CA LYS A 169 -9.33 9.78 6.00
C LYS A 169 -8.16 9.85 6.98
N GLY A 170 -7.32 8.82 7.01
CA GLY A 170 -6.14 8.76 7.89
C GLY A 170 -6.46 8.58 9.38
N GLN A 171 -7.66 8.12 9.74
CA GLN A 171 -8.04 7.93 11.13
C GLN A 171 -7.29 6.75 11.76
N ILE A 172 -6.87 6.94 13.02
CA ILE A 172 -6.17 5.92 13.81
C ILE A 172 -7.16 5.11 14.66
N ALA A 173 -8.35 5.65 14.92
CA ALA A 173 -9.37 4.97 15.70
C ALA A 173 -9.81 3.66 15.00
N PRO A 174 -9.87 2.52 15.72
CA PRO A 174 -10.19 1.25 15.12
C PRO A 174 -11.60 1.24 14.55
N LEU A 175 -11.74 0.72 13.33
CA LEU A 175 -13.04 0.49 12.68
C LEU A 175 -13.67 -0.83 13.16
N VAL A 176 -12.85 -1.86 13.42
CA VAL A 176 -13.31 -3.18 13.87
C VAL A 176 -12.94 -3.35 15.33
N ARG A 177 -13.91 -3.27 16.23
CA ARG A 177 -13.71 -3.41 17.68
C ARG A 177 -14.05 -4.79 18.23
N ARG A 178 -14.82 -5.57 17.49
CA ARG A 178 -15.23 -6.93 17.86
C ARG A 178 -15.60 -7.74 16.61
N THR A 179 -15.58 -9.05 16.74
CA THR A 179 -16.08 -9.99 15.72
C THR A 179 -17.06 -10.97 16.38
N LEU A 180 -17.98 -11.51 15.60
CA LEU A 180 -18.91 -12.53 16.07
C LEU A 180 -18.27 -13.93 16.10
N VAL A 181 -17.17 -14.12 15.35
CA VAL A 181 -16.45 -15.40 15.33
C VAL A 181 -15.31 -15.32 16.33
N MET A 182 -15.53 -15.88 17.51
CA MET A 182 -14.55 -15.98 18.59
C MET A 182 -14.29 -17.46 18.89
N PRO A 183 -13.08 -17.85 19.32
CA PRO A 183 -12.84 -19.20 19.81
C PRO A 183 -13.74 -19.50 21.03
N GLU A 184 -14.27 -20.72 21.11
CA GLU A 184 -15.31 -21.15 22.08
C GLU A 184 -15.01 -20.90 23.58
N ALA A 185 -13.81 -20.53 23.94
CA ALA A 185 -13.43 -20.28 25.36
C ALA A 185 -13.98 -18.98 25.97
N LEU A 186 -14.94 -18.28 25.32
CA LEU A 186 -15.42 -16.96 25.73
C LEU A 186 -16.93 -16.86 25.96
N GLU A 187 -17.63 -17.98 26.16
CA GLU A 187 -19.07 -17.92 26.48
C GLU A 187 -19.40 -17.37 27.90
N GLU A 188 -18.39 -17.06 28.71
CA GLU A 188 -18.63 -16.67 30.12
C GLU A 188 -18.86 -15.17 30.38
N THR A 189 -18.87 -14.29 29.41
CA THR A 189 -19.16 -12.87 29.65
C THR A 189 -20.19 -12.28 28.68
N ALA A 190 -21.32 -12.97 28.55
CA ALA A 190 -22.48 -12.47 27.78
C ALA A 190 -23.23 -11.30 28.48
N GLU A 191 -22.86 -10.91 29.70
CA GLU A 191 -23.53 -9.84 30.43
C GLU A 191 -23.03 -8.41 30.15
N GLU A 192 -21.84 -8.23 29.52
CA GLU A 192 -21.31 -6.90 29.18
C GLU A 192 -21.77 -6.35 27.82
N THR A 193 -22.60 -7.07 27.08
CA THR A 193 -22.98 -6.68 25.71
C THR A 193 -24.23 -5.80 25.60
N ALA A 194 -24.87 -5.45 26.71
CA ALA A 194 -26.12 -4.66 26.70
C ALA A 194 -25.87 -3.13 26.57
N ASP A 195 -24.72 -2.61 26.97
CA ASP A 195 -24.48 -1.16 27.09
C ASP A 195 -23.88 -0.45 25.86
N LEU A 196 -23.68 -1.13 24.74
CA LEU A 196 -22.99 -0.55 23.58
C LEU A 196 -23.87 -0.28 22.34
N GLN A 197 -25.22 -0.26 22.53
CA GLN A 197 -26.15 0.04 21.42
C GLN A 197 -26.48 1.53 21.24
N GLU A 198 -25.98 2.42 22.06
CA GLU A 198 -26.19 3.86 21.87
C GLU A 198 -24.94 4.54 21.31
N GLY A 199 -25.01 4.98 20.06
CA GLY A 199 -24.06 5.94 19.50
C GLY A 199 -23.47 5.62 18.13
N ILE A 200 -24.32 5.38 17.12
CA ILE A 200 -23.89 5.53 15.73
C ILE A 200 -24.45 6.88 15.23
N PRO A 201 -23.62 7.89 15.01
CA PRO A 201 -24.07 9.03 14.23
C PRO A 201 -24.14 8.62 12.75
N GLN A 202 -25.36 8.50 12.25
CA GLN A 202 -25.60 8.50 10.81
C GLN A 202 -25.13 9.83 10.22
N GLN A 203 -24.05 9.81 9.46
CA GLN A 203 -23.88 10.75 8.37
C GLN A 203 -23.23 10.02 7.20
N VAL A 204 -24.12 9.61 6.32
CA VAL A 204 -23.80 9.19 4.96
C VAL A 204 -23.47 10.44 4.16
N ALA A 205 -22.27 10.55 3.68
CA ALA A 205 -21.96 11.37 2.51
C ALA A 205 -21.23 10.47 1.51
N LEU A 206 -21.99 10.02 0.54
CA LEU A 206 -21.51 9.43 -0.69
C LEU A 206 -20.65 10.44 -1.43
N GLY A 207 -19.42 10.09 -1.68
CA GLY A 207 -18.48 10.81 -2.50
C GLY A 207 -17.35 9.85 -2.82
N ALA A 208 -17.65 8.87 -3.67
CA ALA A 208 -16.65 8.05 -4.29
C ALA A 208 -15.95 8.89 -5.34
N ASP A 209 -14.72 9.29 -5.05
CA ASP A 209 -13.74 9.61 -6.07
C ASP A 209 -12.47 8.84 -5.69
N GLU A 210 -12.43 7.59 -6.16
CA GLU A 210 -11.24 6.74 -6.12
C GLU A 210 -10.25 7.22 -7.18
N SER A 211 -9.70 8.40 -7.00
CA SER A 211 -8.49 8.78 -7.71
C SER A 211 -7.29 8.17 -6.97
N ASP A 212 -6.84 7.11 -7.53
CA ASP A 212 -5.67 6.29 -7.23
C ASP A 212 -4.38 7.15 -7.15
N THR A 213 -4.18 7.85 -6.05
CA THR A 213 -3.02 8.73 -5.84
C THR A 213 -1.94 8.08 -4.95
N THR A 214 -2.15 6.82 -4.56
CA THR A 214 -1.23 6.08 -3.67
C THR A 214 0.05 5.59 -4.37
N GLN A 215 0.17 5.82 -5.67
CA GLN A 215 1.22 5.19 -6.48
C GLN A 215 2.57 5.92 -6.50
N GLN A 216 2.63 7.15 -6.00
CA GLN A 216 3.88 7.93 -6.09
C GLN A 216 4.74 7.92 -4.81
N GLU A 217 4.31 7.28 -3.74
CA GLU A 217 4.85 7.52 -2.41
C GLU A 217 5.86 6.50 -1.92
N GLU A 218 5.82 5.29 -2.44
CA GLU A 218 6.86 4.29 -2.14
C GLU A 218 8.20 4.57 -2.86
N GLN A 219 8.20 5.58 -3.75
CA GLN A 219 9.42 6.03 -4.42
C GLN A 219 10.36 6.84 -3.54
N ALA A 220 9.90 7.31 -2.38
CA ALA A 220 10.72 8.10 -1.46
C ALA A 220 11.48 7.26 -0.41
N GLU A 221 11.20 5.97 -0.31
CA GLU A 221 11.88 5.06 0.62
C GLU A 221 13.00 4.24 -0.04
N THR A 222 13.79 4.84 -0.91
CA THR A 222 15.13 4.30 -1.14
C THR A 222 15.98 4.72 0.06
N PRO A 223 16.61 3.79 0.81
CA PRO A 223 17.41 4.18 1.95
C PRO A 223 18.47 5.18 1.51
N ALA A 224 18.64 6.23 2.27
CA ALA A 224 19.69 7.23 2.17
C ALA A 224 21.13 6.65 2.33
N ALA A 225 21.30 5.35 2.13
CA ALA A 225 22.58 4.65 2.30
C ALA A 225 23.65 5.04 1.28
N ASN A 226 23.32 5.80 0.22
CA ASN A 226 24.27 6.26 -0.79
C ASN A 226 24.15 7.76 -1.11
N ALA A 227 23.52 8.58 -0.28
CA ALA A 227 23.57 10.02 -0.47
C ALA A 227 24.97 10.51 -0.08
N GLU A 228 25.68 11.13 -1.02
CA GLU A 228 26.94 11.77 -0.71
C GLU A 228 26.74 12.85 0.37
N PRO A 229 27.68 13.02 1.31
CA PRO A 229 27.57 14.06 2.32
C PRO A 229 27.51 15.44 1.66
N LEU A 230 26.80 16.37 2.29
CA LEU A 230 26.74 17.75 1.82
C LEU A 230 28.15 18.31 1.63
N PRO A 231 28.44 18.96 0.50
CA PRO A 231 29.73 19.62 0.28
C PRO A 231 29.90 20.71 1.37
N GLY A 232 31.14 20.92 1.85
CA GLY A 232 31.42 21.91 2.89
C GLY A 232 31.01 23.34 2.54
N ASN A 233 30.87 23.67 1.25
CA ASN A 233 30.39 24.94 0.71
C ASN A 233 28.92 24.87 0.21
N TRP A 234 28.11 23.97 0.76
CA TRP A 234 26.73 23.73 0.31
C TRP A 234 25.88 25.00 0.22
N ALA A 235 26.09 25.96 1.14
CA ALA A 235 25.33 27.21 1.17
C ALA A 235 25.62 28.10 -0.07
N GLU A 236 26.87 28.14 -0.53
CA GLU A 236 27.27 28.88 -1.72
C GLU A 236 26.72 28.21 -2.98
N VAL A 237 26.78 26.87 -3.03
CA VAL A 237 26.25 26.05 -4.13
C VAL A 237 24.74 26.21 -4.23
N ALA A 238 24.03 26.17 -3.10
CA ALA A 238 22.59 26.41 -3.04
C ALA A 238 22.20 27.83 -3.49
N ALA A 239 22.94 28.86 -3.06
CA ALA A 239 22.71 30.23 -3.49
C ALA A 239 22.98 30.45 -4.99
N ALA A 240 23.94 29.72 -5.55
CA ALA A 240 24.18 29.73 -7.00
C ALA A 240 23.03 29.03 -7.74
N ALA A 241 22.60 27.85 -7.29
CA ALA A 241 21.48 27.12 -7.86
C ALA A 241 20.16 27.93 -7.82
N GLU A 242 19.90 28.62 -6.70
CA GLU A 242 18.73 29.51 -6.58
C GLU A 242 18.78 30.66 -7.61
N ARG A 243 19.93 31.30 -7.80
CA ARG A 243 20.09 32.38 -8.78
C ARG A 243 19.91 31.94 -10.24
N HIS A 244 20.29 30.70 -10.54
CA HIS A 244 20.18 30.13 -11.88
C HIS A 244 18.88 29.34 -12.13
N GLY A 245 18.03 29.20 -11.10
CA GLY A 245 16.77 28.45 -11.20
C GLY A 245 16.99 26.94 -11.31
N ASP A 246 18.12 26.41 -10.84
CA ASP A 246 18.48 25.01 -10.92
C ASP A 246 17.80 24.21 -9.78
N LEU A 247 16.58 23.75 -10.07
CA LEU A 247 15.79 22.94 -9.12
C LEU A 247 16.37 21.55 -8.91
N ASP A 248 17.03 20.98 -9.91
CA ASP A 248 17.59 19.63 -9.81
C ASP A 248 18.74 19.61 -8.82
N LEU A 249 19.66 20.58 -8.93
CA LEU A 249 20.75 20.73 -7.98
C LEU A 249 20.26 21.01 -6.55
N LEU A 250 19.26 21.87 -6.40
CA LEU A 250 18.64 22.12 -5.07
C LEU A 250 17.97 20.88 -4.52
N THR A 251 17.36 20.05 -5.34
CA THR A 251 16.74 18.79 -4.94
C THR A 251 17.78 17.77 -4.48
N ASP A 252 18.92 17.68 -5.15
CA ASP A 252 20.00 16.78 -4.77
C ASP A 252 20.67 17.20 -3.45
N LEU A 253 20.92 18.49 -3.27
CA LEU A 253 21.42 19.03 -2.00
C LEU A 253 20.42 18.81 -0.84
N LEU A 254 19.13 19.00 -1.11
CA LEU A 254 18.07 18.78 -0.12
C LEU A 254 17.97 17.31 0.28
N ARG A 255 18.11 16.40 -0.68
CA ARG A 255 18.13 14.94 -0.45
C ARG A 255 19.33 14.55 0.41
N SER A 256 20.51 15.07 0.10
CA SER A 256 21.72 14.86 0.90
C SER A 256 21.56 15.38 2.32
N ALA A 257 21.01 16.58 2.51
CA ALA A 257 20.75 17.15 3.83
C ALA A 257 19.74 16.31 4.63
N ALA A 258 18.66 15.85 3.97
CA ALA A 258 17.66 15.00 4.60
C ALA A 258 18.20 13.63 5.04
N ALA A 259 19.17 13.09 4.30
CA ALA A 259 19.80 11.82 4.62
C ALA A 259 20.72 11.87 5.86
N HIS A 260 21.40 13.01 6.07
CA HIS A 260 22.39 13.14 7.13
C HIS A 260 21.85 13.88 8.36
N GLU A 261 21.06 14.93 8.17
CA GLU A 261 20.47 15.74 9.24
C GLU A 261 19.06 16.23 8.85
N PRO A 262 18.02 15.38 8.92
CA PRO A 262 16.67 15.71 8.44
C PRO A 262 16.01 16.90 9.13
N ASN A 263 16.50 17.32 10.29
CA ASN A 263 16.03 18.48 11.05
C ASN A 263 17.14 19.53 11.26
N GLY A 264 18.25 19.40 10.54
CA GLY A 264 19.38 20.31 10.62
C GLY A 264 19.13 21.67 9.96
N GLU A 265 19.94 22.68 10.31
CA GLU A 265 19.87 24.01 9.71
C GLU A 265 20.01 23.97 8.17
N ALA A 266 20.92 23.14 7.68
CA ALA A 266 21.13 22.97 6.25
C ALA A 266 19.87 22.48 5.51
N TYR A 267 19.17 21.51 6.08
CA TYR A 267 17.92 21.00 5.52
C TYR A 267 16.84 22.08 5.41
N HIS A 268 16.64 22.86 6.48
CA HIS A 268 15.64 23.95 6.49
C HIS A 268 15.98 25.06 5.50
N ASN A 269 17.25 25.43 5.38
CA ASN A 269 17.70 26.47 4.45
C ASN A 269 17.56 26.03 3.00
N LEU A 270 17.93 24.79 2.67
CA LEU A 270 17.79 24.21 1.34
C LEU A 270 16.31 24.05 0.92
N ARG A 271 15.44 23.62 1.83
CA ARG A 271 14.02 23.53 1.60
C ARG A 271 13.39 24.89 1.28
N ASN A 272 13.80 25.92 1.98
CA ASN A 272 13.34 27.27 1.73
C ASN A 272 13.84 27.81 0.38
N ALA A 273 15.10 27.58 0.02
CA ALA A 273 15.67 27.93 -1.26
C ALA A 273 14.94 27.23 -2.42
N TRP A 274 14.72 25.92 -2.31
CA TRP A 274 13.98 25.12 -3.28
C TRP A 274 12.55 25.66 -3.49
N THR A 275 11.86 25.98 -2.39
CA THR A 275 10.48 26.50 -2.47
C THR A 275 10.40 27.86 -3.15
N ARG A 276 11.37 28.76 -2.87
CA ARG A 276 11.44 30.07 -3.53
C ARG A 276 11.70 29.93 -5.03
N THR A 277 12.67 29.08 -5.39
CA THR A 277 13.04 28.84 -6.78
C THR A 277 11.88 28.23 -7.57
N LYS A 278 11.21 27.21 -7.00
CA LYS A 278 10.04 26.59 -7.62
C LYS A 278 8.92 27.61 -7.87
N ARG A 279 8.66 28.49 -6.92
CA ARG A 279 7.63 29.52 -7.05
C ARG A 279 7.98 30.54 -8.14
N ALA A 280 9.26 30.91 -8.27
CA ALA A 280 9.73 31.86 -9.27
C ALA A 280 9.64 31.31 -10.72
N LEU A 281 9.77 29.98 -10.88
CA LEU A 281 9.67 29.32 -12.18
C LEU A 281 8.22 29.03 -12.63
N THR A 282 7.26 29.14 -11.71
CA THR A 282 5.85 28.86 -11.98
C THR A 282 5.01 30.14 -12.17
N THR A 283 5.62 31.33 -12.02
CA THR A 283 5.00 32.64 -12.23
C THR A 283 5.44 33.23 -13.57
#